data_56a6b7a7b203589284a2affd25b75cfe
#
_entry.id   56a6b7a7b203589284a2affd25b75cfe
#
_cell.length_a   1.000
_cell.length_b   1.000
_cell.length_c   1.000
_cell.angle_alpha   90.00
_cell.angle_beta   90.00
_cell.angle_gamma   90.00
#
_symmetry.space_group_name_H-M   'P 1'
#
loop_
_entity.id
_entity.type
_entity.pdbx_description
1 polymer ?
#
loop_
_entity_poly.entity_id
_entity_poly.type
_entity_poly.pdbx_seq_one_letter_code
_entity_poly.pdbx_strand_id
1 'polypeptide(L)'
;AVLDLYEQVFNHKAFTGRSGTFFAFEGLGSIYWHMVSKLLLAVQETCLCASQKSTDKTTLEKMYQHFDEIKEGIGVHKTPAVYGAFPTDPYSHTPMHKGAQQPGMTGQVKEDLLSRFGELGVFVNERKICFNPLLLKRNQFNTKGKQVEFVNTKGEKQTIDLEDNSLFFT
;
A
#
# COMPACT_ATOMS: atom_id res chain seq x y z
N ALA A 1 -24.77 -11.62 17.76
CA ALA A 1 -24.37 -12.39 16.56
C ALA A 1 -23.16 -11.78 15.84
N VAL A 2 -23.28 -10.60 15.17
CA VAL A 2 -22.14 -10.04 14.41
C VAL A 2 -21.04 -9.53 15.33
N LEU A 3 -21.40 -8.81 16.39
CA LEU A 3 -20.44 -8.32 17.38
C LEU A 3 -19.76 -9.46 18.15
N ASP A 4 -20.47 -10.55 18.41
CA ASP A 4 -19.91 -11.71 19.09
C ASP A 4 -18.90 -12.43 18.18
N LEU A 5 -19.23 -12.55 16.90
CA LEU A 5 -18.32 -13.10 15.90
C LEU A 5 -17.07 -12.23 15.75
N TYR A 6 -17.27 -10.92 15.70
CA TYR A 6 -16.15 -9.96 15.65
C TYR A 6 -15.23 -10.13 16.85
N GLU A 7 -15.80 -10.22 18.06
CA GLU A 7 -15.01 -10.42 19.29
C GLU A 7 -14.27 -11.76 19.29
N GLN A 8 -14.89 -12.82 18.78
CA GLN A 8 -14.24 -14.14 18.66
C GLN A 8 -13.06 -14.12 17.66
N VAL A 9 -13.20 -13.42 16.56
CA VAL A 9 -12.17 -13.35 15.53
C VAL A 9 -11.03 -12.42 15.92
N PHE A 10 -11.34 -11.24 16.46
CA PHE A 10 -10.37 -10.17 16.68
C PHE A 10 -9.93 -10.01 18.13
N ASN A 11 -10.59 -10.70 19.06
CA ASN A 11 -10.35 -10.56 20.51
C ASN A 11 -10.23 -9.08 20.93
N HIS A 12 -11.16 -8.27 20.44
CA HIS A 12 -11.13 -6.81 20.52
C HIS A 12 -10.94 -6.29 21.96
N LYS A 13 -11.61 -6.92 22.93
CA LYS A 13 -11.51 -6.52 24.34
C LYS A 13 -10.12 -6.71 24.93
N ALA A 14 -9.35 -7.68 24.45
CA ALA A 14 -7.99 -7.93 24.92
C ALA A 14 -6.98 -6.92 24.34
N PHE A 15 -7.33 -6.26 23.25
CA PHE A 15 -6.49 -5.30 22.56
C PHE A 15 -6.90 -3.84 22.78
N THR A 16 -7.65 -3.54 23.82
CA THR A 16 -7.87 -2.16 24.22
C THR A 16 -6.58 -1.57 24.79
N GLY A 17 -6.24 -0.37 24.37
CA GLY A 17 -5.03 0.30 24.76
C GLY A 17 -4.98 0.61 26.28
N ARG A 18 -3.91 1.26 26.71
CA ARG A 18 -3.63 1.55 28.14
C ARG A 18 -4.75 2.33 28.83
N SER A 19 -5.45 3.19 28.12
CA SER A 19 -6.63 3.90 28.63
C SER A 19 -7.85 3.01 28.81
N GLY A 20 -7.84 1.81 28.23
CA GLY A 20 -9.02 0.95 28.12
C GLY A 20 -10.09 1.47 27.17
N THR A 21 -9.85 2.56 26.47
CA THR A 21 -10.81 3.29 25.64
C THR A 21 -10.59 3.04 24.16
N PHE A 22 -9.33 2.87 23.75
CA PHE A 22 -8.94 2.75 22.35
C PHE A 22 -8.45 1.34 22.05
N PHE A 23 -8.81 0.87 20.86
CA PHE A 23 -8.37 -0.45 20.39
C PHE A 23 -6.94 -0.38 19.87
N ALA A 24 -6.11 -1.27 20.35
CA ALA A 24 -4.84 -1.74 19.79
C ALA A 24 -3.65 -0.76 19.71
N PHE A 25 -3.74 0.50 20.09
CA PHE A 25 -2.70 1.46 19.72
C PHE A 25 -1.91 2.12 20.85
N GLU A 26 -2.18 1.74 22.06
CA GLU A 26 -1.46 2.29 23.21
C GLU A 26 -0.47 1.28 23.80
N GLY A 27 0.39 0.70 22.99
CA GLY A 27 1.31 -0.27 23.56
C GLY A 27 2.36 -0.83 22.59
N LEU A 28 3.30 -1.57 23.15
CA LEU A 28 4.31 -2.31 22.40
C LEU A 28 3.64 -3.41 21.55
N GLY A 29 3.99 -3.50 20.28
CA GLY A 29 3.50 -4.50 19.36
C GLY A 29 2.39 -4.01 18.40
N SER A 30 1.91 -2.80 18.57
CA SER A 30 0.97 -2.21 17.61
C SER A 30 1.69 -1.73 16.35
N ILE A 31 1.10 -2.00 15.18
CA ILE A 31 1.60 -1.51 13.91
C ILE A 31 0.75 -0.33 13.46
N TYR A 32 1.38 0.80 13.25
CA TYR A 32 0.76 1.96 12.61
C TYR A 32 0.95 1.88 11.11
N TRP A 33 -0.01 1.36 10.41
CA TRP A 33 0.08 1.15 8.96
C TRP A 33 0.33 2.43 8.18
N HIS A 34 -0.22 3.56 8.61
CA HIS A 34 0.11 4.85 8.00
C HIS A 34 1.58 5.26 8.18
N MET A 35 2.23 4.83 9.26
CA MET A 35 3.68 5.04 9.42
C MET A 35 4.48 4.10 8.52
N VAL A 36 4.01 2.89 8.30
CA VAL A 36 4.64 1.96 7.35
C VAL A 36 4.48 2.47 5.92
N SER A 37 3.34 3.02 5.55
CA SER A 37 3.15 3.65 4.24
C SER A 37 4.05 4.88 4.05
N LYS A 38 4.26 5.68 5.10
CA LYS A 38 5.25 6.77 5.06
C LYS A 38 6.69 6.28 4.94
N LEU A 39 7.01 5.16 5.60
CA LEU A 39 8.32 4.52 5.44
C LEU A 39 8.53 4.06 3.99
N LEU A 40 7.52 3.42 3.39
CA LEU A 40 7.56 3.01 1.98
C LEU A 40 7.86 4.21 1.07
N LEU A 41 7.14 5.30 1.26
CA LEU A 41 7.34 6.53 0.50
C LEU A 41 8.75 7.09 0.70
N ALA A 42 9.25 7.16 1.93
CA ALA A 42 10.58 7.65 2.22
C ALA A 42 11.69 6.78 1.59
N VAL A 43 11.52 5.45 1.61
CA VAL A 43 12.45 4.53 0.94
C VAL A 43 12.38 4.73 -0.58
N GLN A 44 11.20 4.90 -1.16
CA GLN A 44 11.02 5.20 -2.57
C GLN A 44 11.75 6.47 -2.99
N GLU A 45 11.55 7.57 -2.26
CA GLU A 45 12.23 8.85 -2.52
C GLU A 45 13.75 8.70 -2.40
N THR A 46 14.22 7.91 -1.43
CA THR A 46 15.63 7.62 -1.24
C THR A 46 16.20 6.82 -2.41
N CYS A 47 15.47 5.82 -2.91
CA CYS A 47 15.84 5.06 -4.11
C CYS A 47 15.99 5.97 -5.34
N LEU A 48 14.99 6.83 -5.58
CA LEU A 48 15.01 7.78 -6.70
C LEU A 48 16.17 8.76 -6.57
N CYS A 49 16.41 9.30 -5.38
CA CYS A 49 17.52 10.20 -5.13
C CYS A 49 18.90 9.53 -5.31
N ALA A 50 19.04 8.30 -4.82
CA ALA A 50 20.26 7.53 -4.96
C ALA A 50 20.57 7.16 -6.42
N SER A 51 19.52 6.86 -7.21
CA SER A 51 19.67 6.55 -8.64
C SER A 51 20.18 7.73 -9.47
N GLN A 52 19.90 8.94 -9.02
CA GLN A 52 20.38 10.19 -9.68
C GLN A 52 21.80 10.55 -9.27
N LYS A 53 22.31 9.94 -8.21
CA LYS A 53 23.67 10.12 -7.73
C LYS A 53 24.49 8.91 -8.16
N SER A 54 25.81 9.06 -8.24
CA SER A 54 26.71 7.96 -8.59
C SER A 54 26.81 6.89 -7.49
N THR A 55 25.65 6.37 -7.06
CA THR A 55 25.57 5.29 -6.08
C THR A 55 25.90 3.96 -6.76
N ASP A 56 26.66 3.10 -6.09
CA ASP A 56 27.02 1.81 -6.65
C ASP A 56 25.78 0.92 -6.87
N LYS A 57 25.86 0.06 -7.89
CA LYS A 57 24.75 -0.77 -8.32
C LYS A 57 24.27 -1.73 -7.24
N THR A 58 25.19 -2.29 -6.46
CA THR A 58 24.85 -3.24 -5.39
C THR A 58 24.04 -2.59 -4.28
N THR A 59 24.40 -1.39 -3.91
CA THR A 59 23.64 -0.61 -2.91
C THR A 59 22.25 -0.25 -3.44
N LEU A 60 22.14 0.19 -4.69
CA LEU A 60 20.85 0.48 -5.32
C LEU A 60 19.95 -0.77 -5.37
N GLU A 61 20.47 -1.91 -5.75
CA GLU A 61 19.71 -3.17 -5.78
C GLU A 61 19.17 -3.54 -4.39
N LYS A 62 19.96 -3.38 -3.33
CA LYS A 62 19.50 -3.60 -1.95
C LYS A 62 18.42 -2.62 -1.53
N MET A 63 18.53 -1.36 -1.94
CA MET A 63 17.50 -0.36 -1.65
C MET A 63 16.18 -0.70 -2.35
N TYR A 64 16.22 -1.13 -3.60
CA TYR A 64 15.03 -1.60 -4.33
C TYR A 64 14.43 -2.85 -3.68
N GLN A 65 15.26 -3.78 -3.20
CA GLN A 65 14.79 -4.93 -2.45
C GLN A 65 14.05 -4.50 -1.17
N HIS A 66 14.59 -3.55 -0.41
CA HIS A 66 13.91 -3.03 0.79
C HIS A 66 12.59 -2.36 0.47
N PHE A 67 12.49 -1.62 -0.64
CA PHE A 67 11.22 -1.09 -1.10
C PHE A 67 10.18 -2.19 -1.33
N ASP A 68 10.57 -3.25 -2.02
CA ASP A 68 9.70 -4.41 -2.28
C ASP A 68 9.29 -5.12 -0.99
N GLU A 69 10.22 -5.35 -0.07
CA GLU A 69 9.96 -6.00 1.22
C GLU A 69 8.93 -5.24 2.06
N ILE A 70 9.04 -3.92 2.11
CA ILE A 70 8.09 -3.06 2.82
C ILE A 70 6.71 -3.11 2.13
N LYS A 71 6.68 -3.02 0.82
CA LYS A 71 5.46 -3.10 0.01
C LYS A 71 4.73 -4.42 0.22
N GLU A 72 5.45 -5.54 0.19
CA GLU A 72 4.90 -6.86 0.49
C GLU A 72 4.42 -6.97 1.95
N GLY A 73 5.12 -6.33 2.89
CA GLY A 73 4.74 -6.26 4.29
C GLY A 73 3.42 -5.54 4.51
N ILE A 74 3.11 -4.50 3.75
CA ILE A 74 1.82 -3.79 3.79
C ILE A 74 0.67 -4.70 3.33
N GLY A 75 0.96 -5.73 2.56
CA GLY A 75 -0.02 -6.74 2.20
C GLY A 75 -0.87 -6.40 0.98
N VAL A 76 -0.42 -5.50 0.12
CA VAL A 76 -1.11 -5.11 -1.13
C VAL A 76 -1.52 -6.32 -1.99
N HIS A 77 -0.73 -7.38 -1.96
CA HIS A 77 -0.97 -8.61 -2.71
C HIS A 77 -1.47 -9.79 -1.86
N LYS A 78 -1.67 -9.58 -0.55
CA LYS A 78 -2.14 -10.63 0.35
C LYS A 78 -3.65 -10.73 0.34
N THR A 79 -4.15 -11.96 0.26
CA THR A 79 -5.57 -12.22 0.50
C THR A 79 -5.91 -12.01 1.97
N PRO A 80 -7.17 -11.75 2.33
CA PRO A 80 -7.60 -11.66 3.73
C PRO A 80 -7.21 -12.89 4.55
N ALA A 81 -7.23 -14.08 3.96
CA ALA A 81 -6.85 -15.32 4.63
C ALA A 81 -5.35 -15.35 5.00
N VAL A 82 -4.48 -14.85 4.14
CA VAL A 82 -3.02 -14.77 4.37
C VAL A 82 -2.67 -13.60 5.27
N TYR A 83 -3.37 -12.49 5.14
CA TYR A 83 -3.17 -11.31 5.97
C TYR A 83 -3.63 -11.54 7.42
N GLY A 84 -4.52 -12.49 7.64
CA GLY A 84 -5.05 -12.83 8.96
C GLY A 84 -6.18 -11.94 9.45
N ALA A 85 -6.55 -10.91 8.69
CA ALA A 85 -7.66 -10.02 8.96
C ALA A 85 -8.05 -9.27 7.69
N PHE A 86 -9.25 -8.70 7.66
CA PHE A 86 -9.51 -7.62 6.72
C PHE A 86 -8.57 -6.45 7.05
N PRO A 87 -7.99 -5.78 6.05
CA PRO A 87 -7.16 -4.59 6.29
C PRO A 87 -8.08 -3.46 6.77
N THR A 88 -8.45 -3.54 8.02
CA THR A 88 -9.02 -2.43 8.74
C THR A 88 -7.84 -1.75 9.41
N ASP A 89 -7.66 -0.48 9.16
CA ASP A 89 -6.81 0.34 10.00
C ASP A 89 -7.60 0.61 11.30
N PRO A 90 -7.33 -0.10 12.40
CA PRO A 90 -7.92 0.26 13.66
C PRO A 90 -7.24 1.57 14.07
N TYR A 91 -7.80 2.64 13.63
CA TYR A 91 -7.34 3.98 13.93
C TYR A 91 -7.30 4.19 15.46
N SER A 92 -6.25 4.86 15.94
CA SER A 92 -5.97 5.07 17.37
C SER A 92 -7.09 5.74 18.18
N HIS A 93 -8.13 6.20 17.52
CA HIS A 93 -9.27 6.87 18.13
C HIS A 93 -10.58 6.07 18.07
N THR A 94 -10.50 4.77 17.85
CA THR A 94 -11.69 3.91 17.91
C THR A 94 -12.12 3.71 19.35
N PRO A 95 -13.32 4.13 19.75
CA PRO A 95 -13.80 3.95 21.12
C PRO A 95 -13.97 2.46 21.48
N MET A 96 -13.71 2.12 22.72
CA MET A 96 -13.94 0.78 23.23
C MET A 96 -15.37 0.30 22.93
N HIS A 97 -15.52 -0.96 22.57
CA HIS A 97 -16.80 -1.62 22.26
C HIS A 97 -17.56 -1.04 21.05
N LYS A 98 -16.95 -0.16 20.28
CA LYS A 98 -17.56 0.38 19.06
C LYS A 98 -17.08 -0.31 17.78
N GLY A 99 -16.09 -1.18 17.88
CA GLY A 99 -15.44 -1.78 16.71
C GLY A 99 -14.65 -0.74 15.91
N ALA A 100 -13.98 -1.17 14.86
CA ALA A 100 -13.31 -0.25 13.96
C ALA A 100 -14.33 0.68 13.31
N GLN A 101 -14.26 1.97 13.62
CA GLN A 101 -15.19 2.98 13.09
C GLN A 101 -14.81 3.45 11.68
N GLN A 102 -13.57 3.25 11.31
CA GLN A 102 -13.06 3.57 9.98
C GLN A 102 -12.43 2.31 9.39
N PRO A 103 -13.19 1.54 8.63
CA PRO A 103 -12.62 0.41 7.91
C PRO A 103 -11.66 0.91 6.86
N GLY A 104 -10.52 0.23 6.74
CA GLY A 104 -9.56 0.46 5.69
C GLY A 104 -8.59 1.59 5.97
N MET A 105 -8.01 2.03 4.95
CA MET A 105 -6.72 2.70 4.86
C MET A 105 -6.84 4.23 4.78
N THR A 106 -7.85 4.83 5.40
CA THR A 106 -8.10 6.28 5.27
C THR A 106 -6.90 7.14 5.67
N GLY A 107 -6.10 6.70 6.65
CA GLY A 107 -4.85 7.35 7.02
C GLY A 107 -3.70 7.12 6.04
N GLN A 108 -3.84 6.20 5.10
CA GLN A 108 -2.78 5.77 4.17
C GLN A 108 -3.03 6.21 2.72
N VAL A 109 -4.22 6.63 2.38
CA VAL A 109 -4.63 6.90 0.97
C VAL A 109 -3.68 7.85 0.26
N LYS A 110 -3.25 8.90 0.94
CA LYS A 110 -2.32 9.86 0.36
C LYS A 110 -0.95 9.24 0.09
N GLU A 111 -0.42 8.54 1.05
CA GLU A 111 0.88 7.86 0.95
C GLU A 111 0.83 6.77 -0.13
N ASP A 112 -0.26 6.02 -0.22
CA ASP A 112 -0.46 5.00 -1.25
C ASP A 112 -0.50 5.59 -2.65
N LEU A 113 -1.23 6.68 -2.85
CA LEU A 113 -1.27 7.38 -4.12
C LEU A 113 0.11 7.89 -4.53
N LEU A 114 0.83 8.55 -3.61
CA LEU A 114 2.18 9.06 -3.88
C LEU A 114 3.16 7.92 -4.17
N SER A 115 3.09 6.83 -3.41
CA SER A 115 3.91 5.65 -3.63
C SER A 115 3.63 5.01 -4.99
N ARG A 116 2.36 4.97 -5.40
CA ARG A 116 1.98 4.43 -6.70
C ARG A 116 2.49 5.30 -7.86
N PHE A 117 2.38 6.63 -7.76
CA PHE A 117 2.96 7.53 -8.74
C PHE A 117 4.49 7.37 -8.84
N GLY A 118 5.17 7.27 -7.71
CA GLY A 118 6.61 7.07 -7.71
C GLY A 118 7.03 5.70 -8.24
N GLU A 119 6.27 4.63 -7.97
CA GLU A 119 6.50 3.30 -8.54
C GLU A 119 6.36 3.30 -10.08
N LEU A 120 5.33 3.97 -10.59
CA LEU A 120 5.13 4.21 -12.02
C LEU A 120 6.18 5.15 -12.62
N GLY A 121 6.94 5.82 -11.76
CA GLY A 121 7.94 6.81 -12.15
C GLY A 121 7.34 8.08 -12.73
N VAL A 122 6.11 8.41 -12.34
CA VAL A 122 5.44 9.65 -12.78
C VAL A 122 5.83 10.79 -11.87
N PHE A 123 6.44 11.82 -12.42
CA PHE A 123 6.81 13.02 -11.69
C PHE A 123 6.75 14.26 -12.57
N VAL A 124 6.75 15.42 -11.94
CA VAL A 124 6.75 16.71 -12.65
C VAL A 124 8.14 17.35 -12.51
N ASN A 125 8.77 17.64 -13.61
CA ASN A 125 10.01 18.39 -13.67
C ASN A 125 9.88 19.52 -14.69
N GLU A 126 10.26 20.75 -14.30
CA GLU A 126 10.21 21.95 -15.15
C GLU A 126 8.86 22.12 -15.87
N ARG A 127 7.74 21.89 -15.17
CA ARG A 127 6.34 21.95 -15.67
C ARG A 127 6.02 20.90 -16.74
N LYS A 128 6.82 19.84 -16.85
CA LYS A 128 6.57 18.71 -17.75
C LYS A 128 6.30 17.45 -16.92
N ILE A 129 5.37 16.63 -17.36
CA ILE A 129 5.18 15.29 -16.83
C ILE A 129 6.30 14.40 -17.39
N CYS A 130 7.04 13.78 -16.50
CA CYS A 130 8.14 12.88 -16.83
C CYS A 130 7.82 11.48 -16.34
N PHE A 131 8.38 10.48 -17.01
CA PHE A 131 8.25 9.07 -16.67
C PHE A 131 9.63 8.45 -16.48
N ASN A 132 9.87 7.85 -15.32
CA ASN A 132 11.08 7.08 -15.03
C ASN A 132 10.72 5.85 -14.18
N PRO A 133 10.29 4.75 -14.79
CA PRO A 133 9.77 3.58 -14.09
C PRO A 133 10.89 2.73 -13.45
N LEU A 134 11.71 3.35 -12.62
CA LEU A 134 12.89 2.75 -12.00
C LEU A 134 12.56 1.57 -11.07
N LEU A 135 11.40 1.64 -10.40
CA LEU A 135 10.95 0.64 -9.42
C LEU A 135 10.07 -0.46 -10.04
N LEU A 136 9.68 -0.32 -11.31
CA LEU A 136 8.92 -1.36 -11.98
C LEU A 136 9.84 -2.52 -12.42
N LYS A 137 9.38 -3.72 -12.18
CA LYS A 137 10.08 -4.94 -12.60
C LYS A 137 9.59 -5.40 -13.97
N ARG A 138 10.49 -5.94 -14.75
CA ARG A 138 10.18 -6.46 -16.10
C ARG A 138 9.09 -7.53 -16.11
N ASN A 139 9.02 -8.36 -15.07
CA ASN A 139 8.02 -9.40 -14.92
C ASN A 139 6.61 -8.87 -14.58
N GLN A 140 6.44 -7.60 -14.29
CA GLN A 140 5.14 -6.96 -14.09
C GLN A 140 4.47 -6.60 -15.41
N PHE A 141 5.24 -6.52 -16.49
CA PHE A 141 4.71 -6.23 -17.82
C PHE A 141 4.14 -7.49 -18.47
N ASN A 142 3.05 -7.36 -19.19
CA ASN A 142 2.52 -8.47 -19.96
C ASN A 142 3.53 -8.88 -21.05
N THR A 143 3.65 -10.17 -21.32
CA THR A 143 4.54 -10.67 -22.37
C THR A 143 3.89 -10.65 -23.74
N LYS A 144 2.56 -10.67 -23.78
CA LYS A 144 1.74 -10.63 -24.99
C LYS A 144 0.58 -9.68 -24.80
N GLY A 145 0.16 -9.05 -25.88
CA GLY A 145 -1.03 -8.22 -25.91
C GLY A 145 -2.25 -8.98 -25.39
N LYS A 146 -3.08 -8.31 -24.65
CA LYS A 146 -4.33 -8.87 -24.09
C LYS A 146 -5.38 -7.79 -23.95
N GLN A 147 -6.62 -8.22 -23.98
CA GLN A 147 -7.75 -7.35 -23.69
C GLN A 147 -8.00 -7.34 -22.17
N VAL A 148 -8.22 -6.16 -21.62
CA VAL A 148 -8.51 -5.96 -20.19
C VAL A 148 -9.81 -5.18 -20.04
N GLU A 149 -10.73 -5.74 -19.26
CA GLU A 149 -11.93 -5.03 -18.83
C GLU A 149 -11.66 -4.26 -17.55
N PHE A 150 -12.16 -3.06 -17.46
CA PHE A 150 -12.11 -2.24 -16.25
C PHE A 150 -13.37 -1.39 -16.11
N VAL A 151 -13.59 -0.86 -14.92
CA VAL A 151 -14.68 0.06 -14.61
C VAL A 151 -14.13 1.48 -14.57
N ASN A 152 -14.67 2.37 -15.37
CA ASN A 152 -14.24 3.76 -15.40
C ASN A 152 -14.81 4.56 -14.20
N THR A 153 -14.42 5.82 -14.08
CA THR A 153 -14.84 6.71 -12.99
C THR A 153 -16.35 7.00 -12.97
N LYS A 154 -17.07 6.64 -14.03
CA LYS A 154 -18.55 6.75 -14.11
C LYS A 154 -19.26 5.45 -13.74
N GLY A 155 -18.53 4.40 -13.39
CA GLY A 155 -19.09 3.09 -13.08
C GLY A 155 -19.41 2.25 -14.33
N GLU A 156 -18.96 2.63 -15.51
CA GLU A 156 -19.20 1.94 -16.76
C GLU A 156 -18.09 0.94 -17.06
N LYS A 157 -18.44 -0.27 -17.51
CA LYS A 157 -17.46 -1.24 -18.00
C LYS A 157 -16.88 -0.78 -19.32
N GLN A 158 -15.58 -0.77 -19.39
CA GLN A 158 -14.82 -0.47 -20.59
C GLN A 158 -13.77 -1.55 -20.84
N THR A 159 -13.31 -1.64 -22.06
CA THR A 159 -12.29 -2.58 -22.49
C THR A 159 -11.18 -1.82 -23.20
N ILE A 160 -9.95 -2.21 -22.90
CA ILE A 160 -8.75 -1.69 -23.56
C ILE A 160 -7.92 -2.85 -24.08
N ASP A 161 -7.40 -2.69 -25.28
CA ASP A 161 -6.44 -3.62 -25.87
C ASP A 161 -5.02 -3.18 -25.45
N LEU A 162 -4.34 -4.04 -24.73
CA LEU A 162 -2.95 -3.83 -24.29
C LEU A 162 -2.01 -4.43 -25.32
N GLU A 163 -1.02 -3.67 -25.71
CA GLU A 163 0.10 -4.14 -26.55
C GLU A 163 1.06 -5.04 -25.76
N ASP A 164 1.95 -5.73 -26.48
CA ASP A 164 3.05 -6.49 -25.88
C ASP A 164 3.92 -5.58 -25.02
N ASN A 165 4.40 -6.13 -23.91
CA ASN A 165 5.28 -5.42 -22.96
C ASN A 165 4.66 -4.14 -22.38
N SER A 166 3.36 -4.10 -22.23
CA SER A 166 2.65 -3.01 -21.58
C SER A 166 2.25 -3.35 -20.14
N LEU A 167 1.92 -2.33 -19.38
CA LEU A 167 1.42 -2.42 -18.03
C LEU A 167 0.17 -1.56 -17.90
N PHE A 168 -0.83 -2.06 -17.19
CA PHE A 168 -2.10 -1.39 -17.02
C PHE A 168 -2.41 -1.24 -15.52
N PHE A 169 -2.82 -0.05 -15.14
CA PHE A 169 -3.29 0.29 -13.79
C PHE A 169 -4.67 0.92 -13.89
N THR A 170 -5.53 0.61 -12.93
CA THR A 170 -6.85 1.23 -12.73
C THR A 170 -6.94 1.86 -11.37
#